data_d288bcb420fc5218ebdb34568a30e8ee
#
_entry.id   d288bcb420fc5218ebdb34568a30e8ee
#
_cell.length_a   1.000
_cell.length_b   1.000
_cell.length_c   1.000
_cell.angle_alpha   90.00
_cell.angle_beta   90.00
_cell.angle_gamma   90.00
#
_symmetry.space_group_name_H-M   'P 1'
#
loop_
_entity.id
_entity.type
_entity.pdbx_description
1 polymer ?
#
loop_
_entity_poly.entity_id
_entity_poly.type
_entity_poly.pdbx_seq_one_letter_code
_entity_poly.pdbx_strand_id
1 'polypeptide(L)'
;MVSSGPVVSSLEKSVSDIEIVAPLGEGSMFCVYKARCGAKYVILKTSIAQDGMSVEILRREYQLGRTLSHCSIVNTLDFLEDTPLGTAIVMEYIEGDTLTNFLKRNPSRAARRVVLNDILNAMDYLHHRGIRHNDLNASNIIVSADGYARIIDFGFSVSDDSVYKQCIGGSMGHTAPELLDGTGDAGITADIYSLGKIVQMLFPNSYRSVVARACHKNPVKRYANVEALRRDIARAKRRPYIAVVSLLVVAVLSTLLFLRSQGVNRSVECRDLDSAYNHCVELISQYPCMEVAYSIHQRYVCYYVALEDKLDDQRRAIYRERFSEQNTKLMNSCRSLPALNEFDEQTQNGYIEFMAKMWIDGQ
;
A
#
# COMPACT_ATOMS: atom_id res chain seq x y z
N MET A 1 -11.67 19.96 -24.85
CA MET A 1 -10.53 20.49 -25.63
C MET A 1 -9.62 21.21 -24.65
N VAL A 2 -8.59 20.57 -24.15
CA VAL A 2 -7.51 21.21 -23.40
C VAL A 2 -6.24 21.01 -24.23
N SER A 3 -5.74 22.14 -24.68
CA SER A 3 -4.61 22.33 -25.58
C SER A 3 -3.34 21.72 -24.97
N SER A 4 -2.82 20.66 -25.60
CA SER A 4 -1.46 20.17 -25.40
C SER A 4 -0.51 21.15 -26.11
N GLY A 5 0.01 22.11 -25.37
CA GLY A 5 1.04 23.02 -25.81
C GLY A 5 2.42 22.39 -25.71
N PRO A 6 3.40 22.82 -26.52
CA PRO A 6 4.63 22.12 -26.84
C PRO A 6 5.69 22.34 -25.77
N VAL A 7 5.96 21.32 -24.95
CA VAL A 7 7.12 21.32 -24.03
C VAL A 7 8.36 20.67 -24.71
N VAL A 8 8.19 20.03 -25.85
CA VAL A 8 9.25 19.25 -26.52
C VAL A 8 10.23 20.08 -27.36
N SER A 9 9.86 21.30 -27.74
CA SER A 9 10.69 22.10 -28.69
C SER A 9 11.82 22.91 -28.05
N SER A 10 11.98 22.92 -26.73
CA SER A 10 12.99 23.77 -26.06
C SER A 10 14.29 23.02 -25.67
N LEU A 11 14.32 21.69 -25.77
CA LEU A 11 15.52 20.90 -25.40
C LEU A 11 16.48 20.68 -26.57
N GLU A 12 16.02 20.75 -27.82
CA GLU A 12 16.88 20.56 -29.01
C GLU A 12 17.98 21.62 -29.21
N LYS A 13 17.97 22.71 -28.45
CA LYS A 13 18.93 23.81 -28.56
C LYS A 13 20.08 23.81 -27.53
N SER A 14 20.18 22.88 -26.59
CA SER A 14 21.06 23.04 -25.43
C SER A 14 21.98 21.87 -25.08
N VAL A 15 22.37 21.02 -26.03
CA VAL A 15 23.41 19.98 -25.82
C VAL A 15 24.76 20.60 -25.40
N SER A 16 25.04 21.84 -25.84
CA SER A 16 26.25 22.60 -25.46
C SER A 16 26.22 23.14 -24.00
N ASP A 17 25.09 23.12 -23.33
CA ASP A 17 24.90 23.78 -22.04
C ASP A 17 24.67 22.82 -20.87
N ILE A 18 25.05 21.55 -21.00
CA ILE A 18 24.94 20.58 -19.91
C ILE A 18 26.18 20.63 -19.05
N GLU A 19 26.02 21.10 -17.81
CA GLU A 19 27.07 21.17 -16.80
C GLU A 19 26.91 20.00 -15.80
N ILE A 20 27.96 19.17 -15.68
CA ILE A 20 27.99 18.11 -14.68
C ILE A 20 28.17 18.71 -13.30
N VAL A 21 27.23 18.43 -12.40
CA VAL A 21 27.22 18.95 -11.02
C VAL A 21 27.88 17.98 -10.04
N ALA A 22 27.51 16.69 -10.09
CA ALA A 22 28.07 15.68 -9.20
C ALA A 22 27.80 14.25 -9.71
N PRO A 23 28.68 13.29 -9.43
CA PRO A 23 28.36 11.88 -9.59
C PRO A 23 27.33 11.48 -8.52
N LEU A 24 26.34 10.66 -8.88
CA LEU A 24 25.32 10.13 -7.99
C LEU A 24 25.51 8.63 -7.72
N GLY A 25 26.11 7.90 -8.64
CA GLY A 25 26.35 6.48 -8.49
C GLY A 25 27.16 5.91 -9.65
N GLU A 26 27.89 4.86 -9.34
CA GLU A 26 28.65 4.06 -10.30
C GLU A 26 28.25 2.60 -10.12
N GLY A 27 27.68 2.02 -11.18
CA GLY A 27 27.38 0.60 -11.28
C GLY A 27 28.50 -0.15 -12.01
N SER A 28 28.28 -1.42 -12.32
CA SER A 28 29.25 -2.22 -13.08
C SER A 28 29.42 -1.81 -14.55
N MET A 29 28.37 -1.24 -15.14
CA MET A 29 28.33 -0.87 -16.59
C MET A 29 28.04 0.60 -16.83
N PHE A 30 27.37 1.28 -15.90
CA PHE A 30 26.86 2.64 -16.11
C PHE A 30 27.21 3.53 -14.92
N CYS A 31 27.52 4.79 -15.24
CA CYS A 31 27.64 5.89 -14.29
C CYS A 31 26.42 6.81 -14.40
N VAL A 32 26.02 7.36 -13.25
CA VAL A 32 24.88 8.29 -13.14
C VAL A 32 25.38 9.60 -12.54
N TYR A 33 25.10 10.70 -13.23
CA TYR A 33 25.49 12.05 -12.83
C TYR A 33 24.27 12.94 -12.68
N LYS A 34 24.32 13.80 -11.67
CA LYS A 34 23.47 14.99 -11.61
C LYS A 34 24.10 16.05 -12.50
N ALA A 35 23.34 16.59 -13.43
CA ALA A 35 23.77 17.65 -14.32
C ALA A 35 22.76 18.81 -14.28
N ARG A 36 23.18 19.96 -14.78
CA ARG A 36 22.33 21.15 -14.97
C ARG A 36 22.17 21.39 -16.46
N CYS A 37 20.93 21.53 -16.90
CA CYS A 37 20.57 21.92 -18.25
C CYS A 37 19.75 23.22 -18.17
N GLY A 38 20.39 24.35 -18.47
CA GLY A 38 19.81 25.67 -18.22
C GLY A 38 19.48 25.88 -16.75
N ALA A 39 18.21 26.14 -16.43
CA ALA A 39 17.74 26.36 -15.05
C ALA A 39 17.31 25.07 -14.33
N LYS A 40 17.34 23.92 -14.99
CA LYS A 40 16.81 22.67 -14.43
C LYS A 40 17.92 21.65 -14.16
N TYR A 41 17.75 20.85 -13.12
CA TYR A 41 18.57 19.67 -12.92
C TYR A 41 18.02 18.49 -13.71
N VAL A 42 18.95 17.69 -14.25
CA VAL A 42 18.69 16.46 -15.00
C VAL A 42 19.63 15.36 -14.51
N ILE A 43 19.32 14.12 -14.87
CA ILE A 43 20.18 12.96 -14.72
C ILE A 43 20.81 12.64 -16.06
N LEU A 44 22.12 12.42 -16.05
CA LEU A 44 22.84 11.78 -17.15
C LEU A 44 23.23 10.36 -16.75
N LYS A 45 22.75 9.36 -17.48
CA LYS A 45 23.19 7.96 -17.36
C LYS A 45 24.07 7.63 -18.56
N THR A 46 25.31 7.27 -18.31
CA THR A 46 26.31 7.02 -19.36
C THR A 46 27.00 5.66 -19.16
N SER A 47 27.50 5.07 -20.21
CA SER A 47 28.29 3.84 -20.17
C SER A 47 29.71 4.11 -19.70
N ILE A 48 30.25 3.23 -18.83
CA ILE A 48 31.66 3.30 -18.39
C ILE A 48 32.61 2.91 -19.56
N ALA A 49 32.28 1.81 -20.24
CA ALA A 49 33.15 1.24 -21.27
C ALA A 49 33.04 1.94 -22.64
N GLN A 50 31.92 2.65 -22.87
CA GLN A 50 31.60 3.24 -24.20
C GLN A 50 31.73 2.27 -25.35
N ASP A 51 31.56 0.97 -25.12
CA ASP A 51 31.56 -0.07 -26.15
C ASP A 51 30.20 -0.18 -26.83
N GLY A 52 30.17 -0.80 -27.99
CA GLY A 52 28.95 -0.92 -28.78
C GLY A 52 27.82 -1.66 -28.07
N MET A 53 28.14 -2.57 -27.13
CA MET A 53 27.14 -3.32 -26.38
C MET A 53 26.47 -2.46 -25.30
N SER A 54 27.25 -1.73 -24.54
CA SER A 54 26.74 -0.88 -23.47
C SER A 54 25.98 0.35 -24.01
N VAL A 55 26.43 0.92 -25.11
CA VAL A 55 25.74 1.98 -25.86
C VAL A 55 24.37 1.48 -26.36
N GLU A 56 24.32 0.25 -26.92
CA GLU A 56 23.08 -0.32 -27.38
C GLU A 56 22.07 -0.57 -26.24
N ILE A 57 22.54 -0.96 -25.04
CA ILE A 57 21.68 -1.08 -23.85
C ILE A 57 21.09 0.28 -23.49
N LEU A 58 21.91 1.35 -23.46
CA LEU A 58 21.42 2.72 -23.23
C LEU A 58 20.40 3.14 -24.30
N ARG A 59 20.64 2.85 -25.55
CA ARG A 59 19.73 3.20 -26.65
C ARG A 59 18.36 2.51 -26.49
N ARG A 60 18.35 1.24 -26.08
CA ARG A 60 17.10 0.50 -25.80
C ARG A 60 16.38 1.07 -24.60
N GLU A 61 17.09 1.36 -23.51
CA GLU A 61 16.52 1.99 -22.33
C GLU A 61 15.87 3.33 -22.68
N TYR A 62 16.54 4.17 -23.50
CA TYR A 62 15.99 5.41 -24.01
C TYR A 62 14.73 5.17 -24.85
N GLN A 63 14.79 4.27 -25.84
CA GLN A 63 13.66 3.97 -26.74
C GLN A 63 12.44 3.51 -25.95
N LEU A 64 12.63 2.67 -24.94
CA LEU A 64 11.57 2.24 -24.05
C LEU A 64 11.07 3.40 -23.17
N GLY A 65 11.98 4.07 -22.46
CA GLY A 65 11.66 5.11 -21.50
C GLY A 65 10.87 6.28 -22.09
N ARG A 66 11.20 6.71 -23.33
CA ARG A 66 10.46 7.78 -24.02
C ARG A 66 9.01 7.43 -24.36
N THR A 67 8.63 6.16 -24.36
CA THR A 67 7.25 5.71 -24.59
C THR A 67 6.42 5.68 -23.30
N LEU A 68 7.08 5.82 -22.14
CA LEU A 68 6.45 5.73 -20.84
C LEU A 68 6.00 7.13 -20.37
N SER A 69 4.76 7.22 -19.93
CA SER A 69 4.20 8.43 -19.32
C SER A 69 3.32 8.03 -18.14
N HIS A 70 3.88 8.11 -16.92
CA HIS A 70 3.17 7.76 -15.69
C HIS A 70 3.78 8.51 -14.50
N CYS A 71 2.95 9.01 -13.59
CA CYS A 71 3.39 9.83 -12.45
C CYS A 71 4.40 9.15 -11.51
N SER A 72 4.40 7.81 -11.45
CA SER A 72 5.33 7.00 -10.64
C SER A 72 6.46 6.36 -11.47
N ILE A 73 6.75 6.92 -12.65
CA ILE A 73 7.87 6.52 -13.51
C ILE A 73 8.65 7.77 -13.86
N VAL A 74 9.99 7.68 -13.89
CA VAL A 74 10.86 8.77 -14.32
C VAL A 74 10.63 9.09 -15.79
N ASN A 75 10.62 10.37 -16.15
CA ASN A 75 10.56 10.77 -17.55
C ASN A 75 11.94 10.68 -18.20
N THR A 76 12.03 9.98 -19.32
CA THR A 76 13.19 9.98 -20.20
C THR A 76 13.06 11.16 -21.18
N LEU A 77 14.03 12.05 -21.15
CA LEU A 77 13.96 13.34 -21.85
C LEU A 77 14.66 13.31 -23.20
N ASP A 78 15.91 12.81 -23.25
CA ASP A 78 16.72 12.87 -24.46
C ASP A 78 17.80 11.78 -24.49
N PHE A 79 18.45 11.60 -25.65
CA PHE A 79 19.57 10.71 -25.88
C PHE A 79 20.69 11.45 -26.62
N LEU A 80 21.85 11.54 -25.98
CA LEU A 80 22.99 12.32 -26.46
C LEU A 80 24.13 11.39 -26.82
N GLU A 81 24.65 11.50 -28.04
CA GLU A 81 25.74 10.65 -28.51
C GLU A 81 27.13 11.24 -28.26
N ASP A 82 27.26 12.58 -28.28
CA ASP A 82 28.52 13.30 -28.18
C ASP A 82 28.59 14.19 -26.96
N THR A 83 28.49 13.62 -25.74
CA THR A 83 28.76 14.37 -24.52
C THR A 83 30.23 14.21 -24.09
N PRO A 84 30.76 15.06 -23.20
CA PRO A 84 32.11 14.87 -22.62
C PRO A 84 32.29 13.51 -21.92
N LEU A 85 31.17 12.83 -21.58
CA LEU A 85 31.14 11.52 -20.96
C LEU A 85 30.79 10.39 -21.96
N GLY A 86 30.81 10.69 -23.28
CA GLY A 86 30.34 9.78 -24.32
C GLY A 86 28.82 9.75 -24.46
N THR A 87 28.26 8.64 -24.87
CA THR A 87 26.82 8.47 -25.06
C THR A 87 26.10 8.46 -23.73
N ALA A 88 25.02 9.23 -23.63
CA ALA A 88 24.23 9.38 -22.40
C ALA A 88 22.72 9.44 -22.63
N ILE A 89 21.94 8.91 -21.70
CA ILE A 89 20.50 9.18 -21.57
C ILE A 89 20.32 10.39 -20.64
N VAL A 90 19.46 11.32 -21.03
CA VAL A 90 19.01 12.42 -20.19
C VAL A 90 17.67 12.07 -19.60
N MET A 91 17.55 12.13 -18.28
CA MET A 91 16.33 11.84 -17.56
C MET A 91 15.98 12.99 -16.58
N GLU A 92 14.73 13.03 -16.18
CA GLU A 92 14.24 13.91 -15.13
C GLU A 92 15.02 13.70 -13.82
N TYR A 93 15.49 14.78 -13.19
CA TYR A 93 16.03 14.71 -11.83
C TYR A 93 14.89 14.74 -10.82
N ILE A 94 14.85 13.73 -9.95
CA ILE A 94 13.89 13.63 -8.85
C ILE A 94 14.63 13.96 -7.56
N GLU A 95 14.23 15.05 -6.90
CA GLU A 95 14.75 15.38 -5.57
C GLU A 95 14.15 14.42 -4.53
N GLY A 96 14.98 13.55 -3.98
CA GLY A 96 14.53 12.51 -3.06
C GLY A 96 15.63 11.52 -2.71
N ASP A 97 15.21 10.45 -2.03
CA ASP A 97 16.09 9.36 -1.60
C ASP A 97 15.71 8.04 -2.26
N THR A 98 16.67 7.15 -2.38
CA THR A 98 16.34 5.75 -2.73
C THR A 98 15.41 5.16 -1.67
N LEU A 99 14.60 4.17 -2.07
CA LEU A 99 13.71 3.46 -1.13
C LEU A 99 14.48 2.90 0.08
N THR A 100 15.71 2.45 -0.13
CA THR A 100 16.60 1.99 0.95
C THR A 100 16.85 3.09 1.97
N ASN A 101 17.21 4.30 1.53
CA ASN A 101 17.50 5.42 2.41
C ASN A 101 16.23 6.01 3.05
N PHE A 102 15.14 6.03 2.31
CA PHE A 102 13.82 6.39 2.85
C PHE A 102 13.45 5.47 4.03
N LEU A 103 13.64 4.15 3.90
CA LEU A 103 13.33 3.19 4.98
C LEU A 103 14.21 3.35 6.21
N LYS A 104 15.50 3.75 6.06
CA LYS A 104 16.40 4.06 7.19
C LYS A 104 15.89 5.17 8.09
N ARG A 105 15.07 6.10 7.56
CA ARG A 105 14.43 7.18 8.34
C ARG A 105 13.22 6.72 9.15
N ASN A 106 12.89 5.44 9.12
CA ASN A 106 11.73 4.84 9.78
C ASN A 106 10.41 5.59 9.48
N PRO A 107 9.99 5.69 8.21
CA PRO A 107 8.79 6.42 7.82
C PRO A 107 7.54 5.78 8.40
N SER A 108 6.50 6.59 8.58
CA SER A 108 5.20 6.13 9.08
C SER A 108 4.60 5.03 8.19
N ARG A 109 3.72 4.22 8.76
CA ARG A 109 3.01 3.18 8.01
C ARG A 109 2.16 3.76 6.88
N ALA A 110 1.62 4.95 7.05
CA ALA A 110 0.88 5.67 6.02
C ALA A 110 1.79 6.05 4.84
N ALA A 111 2.96 6.64 5.10
CA ALA A 111 3.94 6.98 4.07
C ALA A 111 4.41 5.74 3.29
N ARG A 112 4.70 4.63 3.98
CA ARG A 112 5.04 3.35 3.33
C ARG A 112 3.92 2.82 2.42
N ARG A 113 2.65 3.08 2.76
CA ARG A 113 1.50 2.69 1.92
C ARG A 113 1.40 3.53 0.66
N VAL A 114 1.64 4.85 0.74
CA VAL A 114 1.68 5.72 -0.44
C VAL A 114 2.74 5.20 -1.41
N VAL A 115 3.96 5.01 -0.92
CA VAL A 115 5.08 4.46 -1.70
C VAL A 115 4.73 3.11 -2.33
N LEU A 116 4.13 2.18 -1.57
CA LEU A 116 3.71 0.89 -2.13
C LEU A 116 2.66 1.05 -3.23
N ASN A 117 1.67 1.91 -3.04
CA ASN A 117 0.62 2.13 -4.04
C ASN A 117 1.20 2.70 -5.34
N ASP A 118 2.14 3.64 -5.24
CA ASP A 118 2.80 4.23 -6.41
C ASP A 118 3.58 3.18 -7.21
N ILE A 119 4.35 2.33 -6.51
CA ILE A 119 5.11 1.24 -7.13
C ILE A 119 4.15 0.24 -7.81
N LEU A 120 3.06 -0.16 -7.13
CA LEU A 120 2.06 -1.06 -7.70
C LEU A 120 1.37 -0.44 -8.92
N ASN A 121 1.09 0.87 -8.91
CA ASN A 121 0.49 1.56 -10.06
C ASN A 121 1.45 1.59 -11.26
N ALA A 122 2.73 1.91 -11.01
CA ALA A 122 3.75 1.91 -12.06
C ALA A 122 3.94 0.52 -12.68
N MET A 123 4.04 -0.52 -11.85
CA MET A 123 4.21 -1.89 -12.35
C MET A 123 2.98 -2.41 -13.08
N ASP A 124 1.79 -2.07 -12.62
CA ASP A 124 0.55 -2.40 -13.32
C ASP A 124 0.47 -1.72 -14.70
N TYR A 125 0.85 -0.45 -14.76
CA TYR A 125 0.95 0.31 -16.02
C TYR A 125 1.95 -0.34 -17.01
N LEU A 126 3.15 -0.75 -16.53
CA LEU A 126 4.14 -1.43 -17.37
C LEU A 126 3.61 -2.76 -17.90
N HIS A 127 3.05 -3.60 -17.03
CA HIS A 127 2.53 -4.91 -17.40
C HIS A 127 1.36 -4.84 -18.39
N HIS A 128 0.46 -3.86 -18.28
CA HIS A 128 -0.59 -3.63 -19.27
C HIS A 128 -0.07 -3.21 -20.65
N ARG A 129 1.16 -2.73 -20.73
CA ARG A 129 1.85 -2.40 -21.98
C ARG A 129 2.79 -3.52 -22.46
N GLY A 130 2.70 -4.72 -21.87
CA GLY A 130 3.57 -5.84 -22.21
C GLY A 130 5.03 -5.64 -21.80
N ILE A 131 5.32 -4.72 -20.87
CA ILE A 131 6.68 -4.40 -20.43
C ILE A 131 6.94 -5.07 -19.09
N ARG A 132 8.03 -5.81 -18.97
CA ARG A 132 8.55 -6.42 -17.76
C ARG A 132 9.79 -5.66 -17.31
N HIS A 133 9.85 -5.32 -16.04
CA HIS A 133 10.96 -4.52 -15.50
C HIS A 133 12.22 -5.35 -15.27
N ASN A 134 12.08 -6.56 -14.76
CA ASN A 134 13.11 -7.57 -14.50
C ASN A 134 14.20 -7.21 -13.47
N ASP A 135 14.41 -5.95 -13.13
CA ASP A 135 15.35 -5.49 -12.10
C ASP A 135 14.71 -4.50 -11.12
N LEU A 136 13.46 -4.75 -10.71
CA LEU A 136 12.82 -3.92 -9.69
C LEU A 136 13.44 -4.19 -8.31
N ASN A 137 14.14 -3.19 -7.79
CA ASN A 137 14.80 -3.23 -6.49
C ASN A 137 14.74 -1.87 -5.80
N ALA A 138 15.17 -1.82 -4.53
CA ALA A 138 15.07 -0.61 -3.72
C ALA A 138 15.98 0.54 -4.17
N SER A 139 17.02 0.27 -4.95
CA SER A 139 17.91 1.30 -5.52
C SER A 139 17.28 1.97 -6.75
N ASN A 140 16.42 1.24 -7.46
CA ASN A 140 15.73 1.70 -8.67
C ASN A 140 14.39 2.39 -8.37
N ILE A 141 14.16 2.76 -7.11
CA ILE A 141 12.98 3.50 -6.65
C ILE A 141 13.43 4.72 -5.87
N ILE A 142 13.06 5.91 -6.33
CA ILE A 142 13.26 7.16 -5.62
C ILE A 142 11.94 7.57 -4.95
N VAL A 143 12.02 7.91 -3.66
CA VAL A 143 10.92 8.54 -2.92
C VAL A 143 11.23 10.02 -2.83
N SER A 144 10.40 10.85 -3.48
CA SER A 144 10.55 12.30 -3.51
C SER A 144 10.30 12.92 -2.13
N ALA A 145 10.70 14.18 -1.97
CA ALA A 145 10.46 14.95 -0.74
C ALA A 145 8.96 15.03 -0.38
N ASP A 146 8.07 15.01 -1.37
CA ASP A 146 6.61 14.99 -1.21
C ASP A 146 6.05 13.61 -0.83
N GLY A 147 6.91 12.59 -0.69
CA GLY A 147 6.56 11.24 -0.27
C GLY A 147 6.03 10.30 -1.36
N TYR A 148 6.11 10.69 -2.64
CA TYR A 148 5.72 9.86 -3.78
C TYR A 148 6.89 9.04 -4.33
N ALA A 149 6.61 7.79 -4.75
CA ALA A 149 7.63 6.93 -5.31
C ALA A 149 7.65 6.97 -6.84
N ARG A 150 8.87 6.93 -7.42
CA ARG A 150 9.07 6.79 -8.87
C ARG A 150 10.12 5.73 -9.18
N ILE A 151 9.84 4.89 -10.17
CA ILE A 151 10.79 3.91 -10.72
C ILE A 151 11.70 4.65 -11.70
N ILE A 152 13.02 4.39 -11.65
CA ILE A 152 14.03 5.21 -12.34
C ILE A 152 14.95 4.47 -13.33
N ASP A 153 14.91 3.15 -13.42
CA ASP A 153 15.83 2.38 -14.26
C ASP A 153 15.10 1.29 -15.05
N PHE A 154 15.30 1.28 -16.39
CA PHE A 154 14.69 0.34 -17.32
C PHE A 154 15.73 -0.44 -18.13
N GLY A 155 17.02 -0.41 -17.73
CA GLY A 155 18.12 -1.01 -18.48
C GLY A 155 17.99 -2.52 -18.72
N PHE A 156 17.27 -3.23 -17.83
CA PHE A 156 16.98 -4.66 -17.95
C PHE A 156 15.53 -4.95 -18.39
N SER A 157 14.77 -3.92 -18.70
CA SER A 157 13.37 -4.10 -19.07
C SER A 157 13.22 -4.67 -20.48
N VAL A 158 12.20 -5.50 -20.65
CA VAL A 158 11.88 -6.19 -21.91
C VAL A 158 10.43 -5.92 -22.27
N SER A 159 10.18 -5.55 -23.52
CA SER A 159 8.85 -5.43 -24.11
C SER A 159 8.49 -6.68 -24.91
N ASP A 160 7.21 -7.01 -25.00
CA ASP A 160 6.70 -8.11 -25.85
C ASP A 160 7.05 -7.92 -27.33
N ASP A 161 7.19 -6.66 -27.78
CA ASP A 161 7.57 -6.29 -29.14
C ASP A 161 9.08 -6.35 -29.36
N SER A 162 9.89 -6.61 -28.33
CA SER A 162 11.34 -6.62 -28.46
C SER A 162 11.84 -7.94 -29.04
N VAL A 163 12.79 -7.84 -29.98
CA VAL A 163 13.48 -8.99 -30.59
C VAL A 163 14.33 -9.75 -29.56
N TYR A 164 14.69 -9.08 -28.45
CA TYR A 164 15.58 -9.60 -27.42
C TYR A 164 14.79 -9.99 -26.19
N LYS A 165 14.54 -11.28 -26.03
CA LYS A 165 13.77 -11.84 -24.91
C LYS A 165 14.62 -12.24 -23.69
N GLN A 166 15.94 -12.19 -23.78
CA GLN A 166 16.83 -12.58 -22.68
C GLN A 166 17.27 -11.36 -21.87
N CYS A 167 16.94 -11.39 -20.59
CA CYS A 167 17.45 -10.47 -19.60
C CYS A 167 18.73 -11.09 -18.99
N ILE A 168 19.89 -10.46 -19.25
CA ILE A 168 21.16 -10.85 -18.63
C ILE A 168 21.45 -9.84 -17.53
N GLY A 169 21.08 -10.16 -16.31
CA GLY A 169 21.36 -9.31 -15.14
C GLY A 169 20.23 -9.30 -14.12
N GLY A 170 20.50 -8.73 -12.98
CA GLY A 170 19.56 -8.55 -11.90
C GLY A 170 20.26 -8.35 -10.56
N SER A 171 19.62 -7.65 -9.65
CA SER A 171 20.16 -7.33 -8.32
C SER A 171 19.99 -8.51 -7.36
N MET A 172 21.09 -9.03 -6.80
CA MET A 172 21.05 -10.15 -5.84
C MET A 172 20.05 -9.85 -4.70
N GLY A 173 19.19 -10.83 -4.42
CA GLY A 173 18.20 -10.75 -3.35
C GLY A 173 16.82 -10.20 -3.75
N HIS A 174 16.69 -9.46 -4.85
CA HIS A 174 15.42 -8.95 -5.39
C HIS A 174 14.99 -9.66 -6.67
N THR A 175 15.95 -10.19 -7.42
CA THR A 175 15.71 -10.88 -8.68
C THR A 175 15.14 -12.28 -8.44
N ALA A 176 14.19 -12.67 -9.25
CA ALA A 176 13.55 -13.98 -9.19
C ALA A 176 14.56 -15.10 -9.51
N PRO A 177 14.49 -16.27 -8.83
CA PRO A 177 15.46 -17.35 -9.00
C PRO A 177 15.64 -17.79 -10.44
N GLU A 178 14.55 -17.92 -11.20
CA GLU A 178 14.55 -18.34 -12.60
C GLU A 178 15.30 -17.39 -13.54
N LEU A 179 15.43 -16.11 -13.18
CA LEU A 179 16.24 -15.15 -13.92
C LEU A 179 17.72 -15.25 -13.57
N LEU A 180 18.05 -15.58 -12.31
CA LEU A 180 19.43 -15.79 -11.87
C LEU A 180 20.02 -17.08 -12.44
N ASP A 181 19.22 -18.14 -12.49
CA ASP A 181 19.62 -19.46 -12.97
C ASP A 181 19.57 -19.57 -14.50
N GLY A 182 19.03 -18.55 -15.20
CA GLY A 182 18.84 -18.55 -16.66
C GLY A 182 17.89 -19.66 -17.16
N THR A 183 17.09 -20.24 -16.27
CA THR A 183 16.21 -21.40 -16.56
C THR A 183 14.81 -21.02 -16.98
N GLY A 184 14.44 -19.73 -16.87
CA GLY A 184 13.08 -19.26 -17.14
C GLY A 184 13.03 -18.01 -18.00
N ASP A 185 11.90 -17.83 -18.70
CA ASP A 185 11.60 -16.60 -19.38
C ASP A 185 11.31 -15.47 -18.37
N ALA A 186 11.74 -14.25 -18.71
CA ALA A 186 11.44 -13.02 -17.99
C ALA A 186 9.94 -12.68 -18.07
N GLY A 187 9.12 -13.41 -17.33
CA GLY A 187 7.68 -13.21 -17.27
C GLY A 187 7.25 -12.18 -16.23
N ILE A 188 5.99 -11.75 -16.29
CA ILE A 188 5.36 -10.88 -15.29
C ILE A 188 5.56 -11.41 -13.85
N THR A 189 5.61 -12.74 -13.70
CA THR A 189 5.79 -13.40 -12.39
C THR A 189 7.17 -13.16 -11.79
N ALA A 190 8.19 -12.79 -12.57
CA ALA A 190 9.49 -12.37 -12.04
C ALA A 190 9.38 -11.00 -11.36
N ASP A 191 8.68 -10.05 -11.97
CA ASP A 191 8.41 -8.75 -11.35
C ASP A 191 7.53 -8.89 -10.10
N ILE A 192 6.58 -9.84 -10.09
CA ILE A 192 5.78 -10.15 -8.89
C ILE A 192 6.68 -10.64 -7.74
N TYR A 193 7.73 -11.39 -8.02
CA TYR A 193 8.71 -11.78 -6.99
C TYR A 193 9.41 -10.55 -6.42
N SER A 194 9.91 -9.67 -7.27
CA SER A 194 10.57 -8.41 -6.86
C SER A 194 9.62 -7.51 -6.06
N LEU A 195 8.35 -7.39 -6.48
CA LEU A 195 7.31 -6.70 -5.70
C LEU A 195 7.10 -7.33 -4.32
N GLY A 196 7.12 -8.66 -4.23
CA GLY A 196 7.04 -9.36 -2.95
C GLY A 196 8.19 -8.97 -2.00
N LYS A 197 9.42 -8.83 -2.52
CA LYS A 197 10.58 -8.34 -1.75
C LYS A 197 10.39 -6.88 -1.30
N ILE A 198 9.88 -6.02 -2.18
CA ILE A 198 9.57 -4.62 -1.84
C ILE A 198 8.49 -4.56 -0.73
N VAL A 199 7.42 -5.35 -0.83
CA VAL A 199 6.40 -5.44 0.23
C VAL A 199 7.02 -5.90 1.56
N GLN A 200 7.91 -6.87 1.54
CA GLN A 200 8.63 -7.34 2.73
C GLN A 200 9.48 -6.25 3.36
N MET A 201 10.20 -5.45 2.55
CA MET A 201 11.01 -4.33 3.04
C MET A 201 10.15 -3.21 3.64
N LEU A 202 9.06 -2.83 2.97
CA LEU A 202 8.15 -1.80 3.43
C LEU A 202 7.40 -2.22 4.72
N PHE A 203 7.06 -3.50 4.86
CA PHE A 203 6.25 -4.03 5.96
C PHE A 203 6.79 -5.36 6.50
N PRO A 204 7.95 -5.38 7.20
CA PRO A 204 8.64 -6.61 7.60
C PRO A 204 7.79 -7.59 8.42
N ASN A 205 6.91 -7.07 9.27
CA ASN A 205 6.07 -7.85 10.18
C ASN A 205 4.64 -8.07 9.68
N SER A 206 4.31 -7.55 8.49
CA SER A 206 2.97 -7.61 7.92
C SER A 206 2.98 -8.39 6.61
N TYR A 207 1.81 -8.79 6.13
CA TYR A 207 1.64 -9.41 4.81
C TYR A 207 2.44 -10.71 4.58
N ARG A 208 2.81 -11.45 5.64
CA ARG A 208 3.67 -12.66 5.54
C ARG A 208 3.15 -13.67 4.51
N SER A 209 1.85 -13.96 4.48
CA SER A 209 1.24 -14.87 3.50
C SER A 209 1.30 -14.35 2.07
N VAL A 210 1.15 -13.03 1.90
CA VAL A 210 1.25 -12.36 0.59
C VAL A 210 2.68 -12.43 0.08
N VAL A 211 3.65 -12.08 0.92
CA VAL A 211 5.09 -12.15 0.60
C VAL A 211 5.49 -13.58 0.27
N ALA A 212 5.09 -14.56 1.09
CA ALA A 212 5.41 -15.98 0.85
C ALA A 212 4.88 -16.48 -0.50
N ARG A 213 3.68 -16.03 -0.90
CA ARG A 213 3.13 -16.37 -2.21
C ARG A 213 3.82 -15.62 -3.33
N ALA A 214 4.04 -14.31 -3.21
CA ALA A 214 4.72 -13.50 -4.24
C ALA A 214 6.15 -13.99 -4.48
N CYS A 215 6.88 -14.35 -3.42
CA CYS A 215 8.26 -14.84 -3.47
C CYS A 215 8.36 -16.37 -3.57
N HIS A 216 7.32 -17.06 -4.02
CA HIS A 216 7.39 -18.52 -4.18
C HIS A 216 8.43 -18.90 -5.24
N LYS A 217 9.21 -19.97 -4.99
CA LYS A 217 10.25 -20.44 -5.93
C LYS A 217 9.69 -20.77 -7.31
N ASN A 218 8.55 -21.50 -7.35
CA ASN A 218 7.86 -21.81 -8.59
C ASN A 218 7.02 -20.58 -9.04
N PRO A 219 7.29 -20.00 -10.24
CA PRO A 219 6.59 -18.83 -10.77
C PRO A 219 5.07 -19.02 -10.91
N VAL A 220 4.62 -20.21 -11.27
CA VAL A 220 3.19 -20.53 -11.45
C VAL A 220 2.39 -20.41 -10.15
N LYS A 221 3.04 -20.57 -9.00
CA LYS A 221 2.39 -20.45 -7.67
C LYS A 221 2.31 -19.01 -7.18
N ARG A 222 2.96 -18.06 -7.85
CA ARG A 222 2.91 -16.63 -7.55
C ARG A 222 1.57 -16.01 -7.95
N TYR A 223 1.43 -14.73 -7.80
CA TYR A 223 0.31 -13.98 -8.37
C TYR A 223 0.50 -13.85 -9.88
N ALA A 224 -0.60 -13.96 -10.63
CA ALA A 224 -0.57 -13.86 -12.09
C ALA A 224 -0.33 -12.42 -12.58
N ASN A 225 -0.68 -11.42 -11.77
CA ASN A 225 -0.53 -9.99 -12.09
C ASN A 225 -0.53 -9.13 -10.83
N VAL A 226 -0.22 -7.85 -11.00
CA VAL A 226 -0.14 -6.85 -9.91
C VAL A 226 -1.48 -6.68 -9.20
N GLU A 227 -2.59 -6.72 -9.93
CA GLU A 227 -3.93 -6.55 -9.38
C GLU A 227 -4.31 -7.70 -8.44
N ALA A 228 -3.91 -8.95 -8.74
CA ALA A 228 -4.10 -10.09 -7.85
C ALA A 228 -3.30 -9.93 -6.54
N LEU A 229 -2.06 -9.43 -6.64
CA LEU A 229 -1.23 -9.09 -5.49
C LEU A 229 -1.88 -7.97 -4.65
N ARG A 230 -2.32 -6.88 -5.28
CA ARG A 230 -3.00 -5.74 -4.64
C ARG A 230 -4.25 -6.17 -3.87
N ARG A 231 -5.09 -7.01 -4.47
CA ARG A 231 -6.29 -7.55 -3.82
C ARG A 231 -5.97 -8.35 -2.55
N ASP A 232 -4.92 -9.17 -2.58
CA ASP A 232 -4.53 -9.94 -1.39
C ASP A 232 -3.87 -9.08 -0.31
N ILE A 233 -3.13 -8.03 -0.66
CA ILE A 233 -2.64 -7.00 0.28
C ILE A 233 -3.84 -6.33 0.98
N ALA A 234 -4.87 -5.94 0.22
CA ALA A 234 -6.08 -5.31 0.76
C ALA A 234 -6.87 -6.28 1.67
N ARG A 235 -6.96 -7.57 1.29
CA ARG A 235 -7.62 -8.61 2.11
C ARG A 235 -6.85 -8.89 3.40
N ALA A 236 -5.51 -8.96 3.31
CA ALA A 236 -4.66 -9.19 4.48
C ALA A 236 -4.80 -8.06 5.52
N LYS A 237 -5.01 -6.82 5.07
CA LYS A 237 -5.33 -5.67 5.94
C LYS A 237 -6.65 -5.86 6.69
N ARG A 238 -7.66 -6.51 6.08
CA ARG A 238 -8.99 -6.71 6.67
C ARG A 238 -9.07 -7.95 7.57
N ARG A 239 -8.16 -8.92 7.44
CA ARG A 239 -8.20 -10.19 8.20
C ARG A 239 -8.22 -10.02 9.71
N PRO A 240 -7.34 -9.23 10.37
CA PRO A 240 -7.40 -9.04 11.82
C PRO A 240 -8.72 -8.40 12.25
N TYR A 241 -9.24 -7.45 11.49
CA TYR A 241 -10.52 -6.81 11.75
C TYR A 241 -11.69 -7.83 11.67
N ILE A 242 -11.74 -8.65 10.62
CA ILE A 242 -12.76 -9.69 10.49
C ILE A 242 -12.66 -10.70 11.63
N ALA A 243 -11.46 -11.09 12.05
CA ALA A 243 -11.26 -12.02 13.16
C ALA A 243 -11.77 -11.43 14.49
N VAL A 244 -11.50 -10.16 14.77
CA VAL A 244 -11.99 -9.47 15.98
C VAL A 244 -13.53 -9.37 15.95
N VAL A 245 -14.10 -8.94 14.81
CA VAL A 245 -15.57 -8.86 14.66
C VAL A 245 -16.21 -10.25 14.78
N SER A 246 -15.63 -11.29 14.20
CA SER A 246 -16.13 -12.66 14.33
C SER A 246 -16.08 -13.15 15.79
N LEU A 247 -14.99 -12.84 16.50
CA LEU A 247 -14.83 -13.18 17.91
C LEU A 247 -15.89 -12.49 18.78
N LEU A 248 -16.13 -11.19 18.52
CA LEU A 248 -17.16 -10.42 19.18
C LEU A 248 -18.56 -10.96 18.90
N VAL A 249 -18.86 -11.31 17.66
CA VAL A 249 -20.15 -11.93 17.28
C VAL A 249 -20.33 -13.28 18.00
N VAL A 250 -19.27 -14.12 18.04
CA VAL A 250 -19.32 -15.41 18.78
C VAL A 250 -19.49 -15.16 20.28
N ALA A 251 -18.80 -14.20 20.86
CA ALA A 251 -18.94 -13.85 22.26
C ALA A 251 -20.38 -13.38 22.59
N VAL A 252 -20.95 -12.52 21.75
CA VAL A 252 -22.35 -12.06 21.89
C VAL A 252 -23.32 -13.22 21.80
N LEU A 253 -23.17 -14.08 20.78
CA LEU A 253 -24.04 -15.26 20.61
C LEU A 253 -23.91 -16.24 21.78
N SER A 254 -22.68 -16.49 22.26
CA SER A 254 -22.47 -17.38 23.41
C SER A 254 -23.05 -16.80 24.70
N THR A 255 -22.95 -15.48 24.90
CA THR A 255 -23.56 -14.80 26.05
C THR A 255 -25.08 -14.85 25.98
N LEU A 256 -25.69 -14.62 24.82
CA LEU A 256 -27.13 -14.76 24.61
C LEU A 256 -27.63 -16.19 24.85
N LEU A 257 -26.90 -17.19 24.37
CA LEU A 257 -27.20 -18.60 24.60
C LEU A 257 -27.03 -18.97 26.07
N PHE A 258 -26.00 -18.48 26.74
CA PHE A 258 -25.77 -18.69 28.18
C PHE A 258 -26.89 -18.06 29.01
N LEU A 259 -27.28 -16.81 28.73
CA LEU A 259 -28.40 -16.14 29.39
C LEU A 259 -29.71 -16.89 29.18
N ARG A 260 -29.94 -17.44 27.99
CA ARG A 260 -31.11 -18.24 27.67
C ARG A 260 -31.10 -19.63 28.37
N SER A 261 -29.92 -20.26 28.55
CA SER A 261 -29.77 -21.56 29.19
C SER A 261 -29.87 -21.50 30.72
N GLN A 262 -29.48 -20.35 31.34
CA GLN A 262 -29.46 -20.20 32.79
C GLN A 262 -30.84 -19.94 33.41
N GLY A 263 -31.89 -19.73 32.59
CA GLY A 263 -33.25 -19.43 33.13
C GLY A 263 -33.17 -18.30 34.13
N VAL A 264 -32.45 -17.22 33.80
CA VAL A 264 -32.05 -16.22 34.75
C VAL A 264 -33.25 -15.43 35.25
N ASN A 265 -33.84 -15.95 36.30
CA ASN A 265 -34.62 -15.20 37.26
C ASN A 265 -33.66 -14.35 38.14
N ARG A 266 -32.79 -13.55 37.50
CA ARG A 266 -32.12 -12.47 38.22
C ARG A 266 -32.95 -11.22 38.03
N SER A 267 -33.55 -10.79 39.10
CA SER A 267 -34.12 -9.45 39.31
C SER A 267 -33.05 -8.40 39.02
N VAL A 268 -32.77 -8.16 37.74
CA VAL A 268 -32.14 -6.91 37.34
C VAL A 268 -33.23 -5.87 37.56
N GLU A 269 -33.10 -5.07 38.62
CA GLU A 269 -33.85 -3.82 38.78
C GLU A 269 -33.57 -3.00 37.51
N CYS A 270 -34.44 -3.14 36.53
CA CYS A 270 -34.40 -2.36 35.31
C CYS A 270 -34.73 -0.92 35.67
N ARG A 271 -33.74 -0.17 36.07
CA ARG A 271 -33.80 1.28 36.09
C ARG A 271 -33.87 1.71 34.62
N ASP A 272 -35.05 2.20 34.27
CA ASP A 272 -35.39 2.97 33.08
C ASP A 272 -34.49 2.80 31.83
N LEU A 273 -35.11 2.47 30.67
CA LEU A 273 -34.44 2.35 29.36
C LEU A 273 -33.64 3.62 29.02
N ASP A 274 -34.10 4.80 29.44
CA ASP A 274 -33.39 6.08 29.26
C ASP A 274 -32.08 6.15 30.04
N SER A 275 -32.01 5.57 31.22
CA SER A 275 -30.77 5.50 32.00
C SER A 275 -29.72 4.65 31.27
N ALA A 276 -30.12 3.50 30.72
CA ALA A 276 -29.24 2.64 29.92
C ALA A 276 -28.77 3.34 28.62
N TYR A 277 -29.67 4.04 27.93
CA TYR A 277 -29.33 4.83 26.77
C TYR A 277 -28.31 5.94 27.07
N ASN A 278 -28.57 6.74 28.10
CA ASN A 278 -27.70 7.85 28.51
C ASN A 278 -26.31 7.34 28.92
N HIS A 279 -26.24 6.21 29.64
CA HIS A 279 -24.96 5.57 29.95
C HIS A 279 -24.19 5.13 28.71
N CYS A 280 -24.87 4.57 27.72
CA CYS A 280 -24.23 4.23 26.44
C CYS A 280 -23.70 5.47 25.68
N VAL A 281 -24.47 6.57 25.68
CA VAL A 281 -24.02 7.84 25.05
C VAL A 281 -22.78 8.39 25.76
N GLU A 282 -22.75 8.33 27.10
CA GLU A 282 -21.59 8.75 27.87
C GLU A 282 -20.34 7.91 27.57
N LEU A 283 -20.47 6.58 27.55
CA LEU A 283 -19.38 5.68 27.23
C LEU A 283 -18.84 5.91 25.80
N ILE A 284 -19.73 6.11 24.81
CA ILE A 284 -19.33 6.41 23.44
C ILE A 284 -18.55 7.74 23.37
N SER A 285 -18.93 8.74 24.18
CA SER A 285 -18.20 10.00 24.24
C SER A 285 -16.80 9.89 24.88
N GLN A 286 -16.63 8.96 25.81
CA GLN A 286 -15.34 8.68 26.45
C GLN A 286 -14.41 7.87 25.55
N TYR A 287 -14.96 7.03 24.68
CA TYR A 287 -14.23 6.14 23.78
C TYR A 287 -14.68 6.34 22.33
N PRO A 288 -14.29 7.45 21.69
CA PRO A 288 -14.81 7.84 20.38
C PRO A 288 -14.17 7.02 19.22
N CYS A 289 -14.39 5.73 19.25
CA CYS A 289 -13.94 4.77 18.24
C CYS A 289 -15.15 3.97 17.76
N MET A 290 -15.29 3.79 16.47
CA MET A 290 -16.45 3.14 15.82
C MET A 290 -16.67 1.72 16.36
N GLU A 291 -15.63 0.92 16.50
CA GLU A 291 -15.73 -0.47 16.97
C GLU A 291 -16.14 -0.55 18.44
N VAL A 292 -15.60 0.35 19.27
CA VAL A 292 -16.00 0.45 20.69
C VAL A 292 -17.46 0.88 20.80
N ALA A 293 -17.87 1.88 20.04
CA ALA A 293 -19.24 2.35 20.01
C ALA A 293 -20.24 1.27 19.56
N TYR A 294 -19.88 0.46 18.55
CA TYR A 294 -20.69 -0.69 18.16
C TYR A 294 -20.78 -1.76 19.26
N SER A 295 -19.71 -2.00 20.01
CA SER A 295 -19.76 -2.92 21.15
C SER A 295 -20.67 -2.42 22.26
N ILE A 296 -20.62 -1.12 22.59
CA ILE A 296 -21.51 -0.47 23.56
C ILE A 296 -22.97 -0.54 23.09
N HIS A 297 -23.21 -0.24 21.80
CA HIS A 297 -24.54 -0.35 21.19
C HIS A 297 -25.10 -1.78 21.27
N GLN A 298 -24.30 -2.80 21.00
CA GLN A 298 -24.71 -4.20 21.14
C GLN A 298 -25.16 -4.52 22.57
N ARG A 299 -24.48 -4.01 23.60
CA ARG A 299 -24.92 -4.18 24.99
C ARG A 299 -26.26 -3.51 25.26
N TYR A 300 -26.49 -2.33 24.71
CA TYR A 300 -27.79 -1.65 24.81
C TYR A 300 -28.92 -2.48 24.20
N VAL A 301 -28.69 -3.09 23.02
CA VAL A 301 -29.64 -4.00 22.38
C VAL A 301 -29.92 -5.22 23.27
N CYS A 302 -28.87 -5.85 23.81
CA CYS A 302 -29.03 -6.99 24.72
C CYS A 302 -29.81 -6.61 25.97
N TYR A 303 -29.58 -5.41 26.55
CA TYR A 303 -30.32 -4.89 27.68
C TYR A 303 -31.82 -4.71 27.37
N TYR A 304 -32.13 -4.14 26.18
CA TYR A 304 -33.53 -3.99 25.74
C TYR A 304 -34.22 -5.33 25.56
N VAL A 305 -33.59 -6.32 24.92
CA VAL A 305 -34.17 -7.65 24.76
C VAL A 305 -34.48 -8.29 26.09
N ALA A 306 -33.57 -8.20 27.08
CA ALA A 306 -33.77 -8.72 28.42
C ALA A 306 -34.88 -7.95 29.21
N LEU A 307 -35.11 -6.68 28.88
CA LEU A 307 -36.18 -5.86 29.44
C LEU A 307 -37.53 -6.19 28.80
N GLU A 308 -37.58 -6.35 27.48
CA GLU A 308 -38.81 -6.61 26.70
C GLU A 308 -39.54 -7.87 27.21
N ASP A 309 -38.79 -8.91 27.54
CA ASP A 309 -39.35 -10.17 28.05
C ASP A 309 -40.08 -10.02 29.40
N LYS A 310 -39.84 -8.93 30.13
CA LYS A 310 -40.42 -8.65 31.46
C LYS A 310 -41.58 -7.69 31.42
N LEU A 311 -41.89 -7.09 30.25
CA LEU A 311 -42.91 -6.08 30.08
C LEU A 311 -44.28 -6.71 29.72
N ASP A 312 -45.35 -6.14 30.26
CA ASP A 312 -46.70 -6.40 29.75
C ASP A 312 -46.90 -5.80 28.33
N ASP A 313 -47.96 -6.25 27.64
CA ASP A 313 -48.17 -5.88 26.24
C ASP A 313 -48.34 -4.36 26.02
N GLN A 314 -48.91 -3.66 26.98
CA GLN A 314 -49.15 -2.21 26.89
C GLN A 314 -47.84 -1.41 27.03
N ARG A 315 -46.99 -1.79 27.98
CA ARG A 315 -45.66 -1.19 28.14
C ARG A 315 -44.70 -1.59 27.03
N ARG A 316 -44.80 -2.82 26.53
CA ARG A 316 -43.97 -3.34 25.43
C ARG A 316 -44.07 -2.48 24.17
N ALA A 317 -45.28 -2.03 23.81
CA ALA A 317 -45.47 -1.15 22.63
C ALA A 317 -44.74 0.19 22.78
N ILE A 318 -44.86 0.84 23.95
CA ILE A 318 -44.23 2.13 24.25
C ILE A 318 -42.70 2.00 24.26
N TYR A 319 -42.18 0.93 24.88
CA TYR A 319 -40.73 0.69 24.94
C TYR A 319 -40.14 0.33 23.57
N ARG A 320 -40.87 -0.36 22.73
CA ARG A 320 -40.43 -0.64 21.35
C ARG A 320 -40.24 0.62 20.51
N GLU A 321 -41.18 1.53 20.58
CA GLU A 321 -41.08 2.81 19.87
C GLU A 321 -39.90 3.63 20.37
N ARG A 322 -39.74 3.74 21.70
CA ARG A 322 -38.66 4.48 22.34
C ARG A 322 -37.28 3.83 22.04
N PHE A 323 -37.19 2.51 22.14
CA PHE A 323 -35.99 1.78 21.77
C PHE A 323 -35.62 1.98 20.29
N SER A 324 -36.58 1.93 19.38
CA SER A 324 -36.34 2.13 17.95
C SER A 324 -35.73 3.51 17.67
N GLU A 325 -36.22 4.55 18.32
CA GLU A 325 -35.68 5.91 18.20
C GLU A 325 -34.24 5.99 18.76
N GLN A 326 -34.04 5.50 19.98
CA GLN A 326 -32.73 5.54 20.67
C GLN A 326 -31.70 4.68 19.95
N ASN A 327 -32.09 3.50 19.49
CA ASN A 327 -31.27 2.59 18.71
C ASN A 327 -30.78 3.24 17.40
N THR A 328 -31.67 3.96 16.70
CA THR A 328 -31.31 4.68 15.48
C THR A 328 -30.33 5.81 15.76
N LYS A 329 -30.50 6.55 16.86
CA LYS A 329 -29.57 7.62 17.27
C LYS A 329 -28.19 7.06 17.60
N LEU A 330 -28.10 5.98 18.40
CA LEU A 330 -26.83 5.33 18.73
C LEU A 330 -26.12 4.78 17.48
N MET A 331 -26.84 4.11 16.59
CA MET A 331 -26.28 3.61 15.34
C MET A 331 -25.70 4.71 14.45
N ASN A 332 -26.38 5.85 14.36
CA ASN A 332 -25.88 6.98 13.60
C ASN A 332 -24.62 7.58 14.23
N SER A 333 -24.60 7.68 15.57
CA SER A 333 -23.41 8.11 16.31
C SER A 333 -22.23 7.16 16.08
N CYS A 334 -22.45 5.84 16.13
CA CYS A 334 -21.39 4.86 15.83
C CYS A 334 -20.78 5.04 14.44
N ARG A 335 -21.61 5.29 13.42
CA ARG A 335 -21.16 5.44 12.03
C ARG A 335 -20.35 6.70 11.75
N SER A 336 -20.50 7.72 12.58
CA SER A 336 -19.79 9.01 12.44
C SER A 336 -18.41 9.02 13.10
N LEU A 337 -18.03 7.97 13.82
CA LEU A 337 -16.78 7.90 14.55
C LEU A 337 -15.64 7.31 13.70
N PRO A 338 -14.38 7.68 13.99
CA PRO A 338 -13.22 7.11 13.34
C PRO A 338 -13.10 5.61 13.61
N ALA A 339 -12.58 4.86 12.64
CA ALA A 339 -12.35 3.44 12.78
C ALA A 339 -11.12 3.15 13.65
N LEU A 340 -11.11 2.02 14.36
CA LEU A 340 -10.02 1.61 15.26
C LEU A 340 -8.64 1.66 14.59
N ASN A 341 -8.56 1.36 13.30
CA ASN A 341 -7.31 1.37 12.54
C ASN A 341 -6.78 2.77 12.20
N GLU A 342 -7.51 3.82 12.53
CA GLU A 342 -7.11 5.22 12.34
C GLU A 342 -6.30 5.75 13.54
N PHE A 343 -6.30 5.05 14.66
CA PHE A 343 -5.56 5.38 15.86
C PHE A 343 -4.16 4.77 15.86
N ASP A 344 -3.27 5.28 16.71
CA ASP A 344 -1.96 4.68 16.96
C ASP A 344 -2.08 3.32 17.67
N GLU A 345 -0.99 2.53 17.65
CA GLU A 345 -0.99 1.14 18.15
C GLU A 345 -1.29 1.05 19.66
N GLN A 346 -0.84 2.05 20.44
CA GLN A 346 -1.06 2.07 21.88
C GLN A 346 -2.53 2.31 22.19
N THR A 347 -3.17 3.27 21.52
CA THR A 347 -4.59 3.57 21.65
C THR A 347 -5.47 2.41 21.16
N GLN A 348 -5.09 1.74 20.05
CA GLN A 348 -5.79 0.55 19.57
C GLN A 348 -5.81 -0.56 20.62
N ASN A 349 -4.66 -0.84 21.25
CA ASN A 349 -4.55 -1.88 22.27
C ASN A 349 -5.42 -1.54 23.50
N GLY A 350 -5.43 -0.27 23.94
CA GLY A 350 -6.30 0.20 25.01
C GLY A 350 -7.79 0.03 24.71
N TYR A 351 -8.22 0.29 23.49
CA TYR A 351 -9.61 0.09 23.08
C TYR A 351 -10.00 -1.39 23.00
N ILE A 352 -9.10 -2.25 22.54
CA ILE A 352 -9.32 -3.70 22.51
C ILE A 352 -9.44 -4.27 23.93
N GLU A 353 -8.56 -3.83 24.85
CA GLU A 353 -8.60 -4.23 26.26
C GLU A 353 -9.88 -3.77 26.94
N PHE A 354 -10.31 -2.53 26.71
CA PHE A 354 -11.58 -2.02 27.22
C PHE A 354 -12.77 -2.84 26.72
N MET A 355 -12.84 -3.15 25.42
CA MET A 355 -13.90 -3.99 24.86
C MET A 355 -13.92 -5.39 25.48
N ALA A 356 -12.77 -6.03 25.63
CA ALA A 356 -12.65 -7.33 26.26
C ALA A 356 -13.15 -7.31 27.72
N LYS A 357 -12.71 -6.32 28.50
CA LYS A 357 -13.12 -6.14 29.89
C LYS A 357 -14.62 -5.88 30.02
N MET A 358 -15.20 -5.06 29.16
CA MET A 358 -16.61 -4.76 29.13
C MET A 358 -17.48 -6.02 28.96
N TRP A 359 -17.00 -7.02 28.18
CA TRP A 359 -17.73 -8.28 27.95
C TRP A 359 -17.50 -9.34 29.04
N ILE A 360 -16.35 -9.32 29.72
CA ILE A 360 -15.99 -10.27 30.79
C ILE A 360 -16.66 -9.89 32.10
N ASP A 361 -16.56 -8.62 32.50
CA ASP A 361 -16.99 -8.16 33.81
C ASP A 361 -18.52 -7.89 33.91
N GLY A 362 -19.23 -7.94 32.80
CA GLY A 362 -20.68 -7.75 32.77
C GLY A 362 -21.15 -6.35 33.15
N GLN A 363 -20.23 -5.38 33.23
CA GLN A 363 -20.50 -3.99 33.62
C GLN A 363 -20.80 -3.09 32.42
#